data_cc6580c98d75f5f566a0a54a980b36e0
#
_entry.id   cc6580c98d75f5f566a0a54a980b36e0
#
_cell.length_a   1.000
_cell.length_b   1.000
_cell.length_c   1.000
_cell.angle_alpha   90.00
_cell.angle_beta   90.00
_cell.angle_gamma   90.00
#
_symmetry.space_group_name_H-M   'P 1'
#
loop_
_entity.id
_entity.type
_entity.pdbx_description
1 polymer ?
#
loop_
_entity_poly.entity_id
_entity_poly.type
_entity_poly.pdbx_seq_one_letter_code
_entity_poly.pdbx_strand_id
1 'polypeptide(L)'
;MIRFPILAQLPATPFSAEAVVRGVECSASDGDGAGRVRVEVDGEPDVLAFYGAAPEGAPADPVIFLRGDAVEKRNDEVVVANEWYVAATAYDVQALTEQLSASFHRPYVHLARPGILGSSGRHLDRRRPREVALVDAALTRLKAHFGWRRLNLVGQSGGGHLVAALIARRDDIGCAVITSGNTAVALRNRENGWTADITGHSDFLDPIDHVAEVARHPPQAIIVLTDPHDQRVSASVQTAYVEAPGIRQASSRSATAGNPGGVHLARGPPRVAYGPQSYPPKSRGANGRSNTFHSPYLSAGSIL
;
A
#
# COMPACT_ATOMS: atom_id res chain seq x y z
N MET A 1 -17.52 15.79 7.98
CA MET A 1 -16.20 16.20 8.53
C MET A 1 -15.30 14.97 8.57
N ILE A 2 -14.09 15.05 7.99
CA ILE A 2 -13.09 13.99 8.00
C ILE A 2 -12.67 13.70 9.45
N ARG A 3 -12.58 12.42 9.83
CA ARG A 3 -12.07 11.96 11.13
C ARG A 3 -11.62 10.51 11.02
N PHE A 4 -10.81 10.05 11.96
CA PHE A 4 -10.51 8.62 12.05
C PHE A 4 -11.77 7.81 12.36
N PRO A 5 -11.90 6.60 11.80
CA PRO A 5 -13.02 5.73 12.14
C PRO A 5 -12.91 5.23 13.59
N ILE A 6 -14.03 4.93 14.18
CA ILE A 6 -14.10 4.34 15.52
C ILE A 6 -14.25 2.83 15.35
N LEU A 7 -13.30 2.05 15.88
CA LEU A 7 -13.21 0.60 15.70
C LEU A 7 -14.54 -0.11 15.99
N ALA A 8 -15.21 0.24 17.10
CA ALA A 8 -16.47 -0.40 17.51
C ALA A 8 -17.65 -0.11 16.56
N GLN A 9 -17.52 0.83 15.63
CA GLN A 9 -18.57 1.19 14.65
C GLN A 9 -18.34 0.57 13.27
N LEU A 10 -17.21 -0.11 13.07
CA LEU A 10 -16.87 -0.69 11.78
C LEU A 10 -17.45 -2.09 11.61
N PRO A 11 -17.89 -2.42 10.39
CA PRO A 11 -18.42 -3.75 10.11
C PRO A 11 -17.32 -4.81 10.19
N ALA A 12 -17.68 -5.95 10.79
CA ALA A 12 -16.88 -7.18 10.82
C ALA A 12 -17.23 -8.12 9.66
N THR A 13 -17.98 -7.65 8.67
CA THR A 13 -18.25 -8.41 7.45
C THR A 13 -17.12 -8.25 6.45
N PRO A 14 -16.71 -9.33 5.75
CA PRO A 14 -15.69 -9.26 4.71
C PRO A 14 -16.04 -8.29 3.57
N PHE A 15 -15.02 -7.73 2.94
CA PHE A 15 -15.21 -6.92 1.74
C PHE A 15 -15.71 -7.77 0.57
N SER A 16 -16.55 -7.16 -0.29
CA SER A 16 -17.16 -7.85 -1.41
C SER A 16 -16.16 -8.19 -2.51
N ALA A 17 -16.04 -9.48 -2.84
CA ALA A 17 -15.26 -9.96 -3.97
C ALA A 17 -15.80 -9.41 -5.30
N GLU A 18 -17.11 -9.26 -5.43
CA GLU A 18 -17.77 -8.73 -6.62
C GLU A 18 -17.43 -7.23 -6.80
N ALA A 19 -17.50 -6.45 -5.72
CA ALA A 19 -17.23 -5.02 -5.75
C ALA A 19 -15.80 -4.70 -6.23
N VAL A 20 -14.81 -5.49 -5.82
CA VAL A 20 -13.41 -5.26 -6.24
C VAL A 20 -13.20 -5.49 -7.75
N VAL A 21 -13.98 -6.41 -8.34
CA VAL A 21 -13.90 -6.72 -9.77
C VAL A 21 -14.72 -5.75 -10.61
N ARG A 22 -15.96 -5.45 -10.17
CA ARG A 22 -16.88 -4.55 -10.92
C ARG A 22 -16.59 -3.07 -10.68
N GLY A 23 -16.03 -2.72 -9.54
CA GLY A 23 -15.91 -1.35 -9.06
C GLY A 23 -17.10 -0.92 -8.20
N VAL A 24 -16.95 0.23 -7.57
CA VAL A 24 -17.96 0.87 -6.71
C VAL A 24 -18.14 2.30 -7.20
N GLU A 25 -19.34 2.66 -7.58
CA GLU A 25 -19.65 4.02 -8.02
C GLU A 25 -19.64 4.98 -6.82
N CYS A 26 -19.15 6.20 -7.05
CA CYS A 26 -19.27 7.30 -6.11
C CYS A 26 -20.61 7.99 -6.32
N SER A 27 -21.47 7.95 -5.32
CA SER A 27 -22.75 8.66 -5.39
C SER A 27 -22.62 10.14 -5.01
N ALA A 28 -23.59 10.95 -5.41
CA ALA A 28 -23.64 12.38 -5.04
C ALA A 28 -23.73 12.60 -3.51
N SER A 29 -24.31 11.64 -2.79
CA SER A 29 -24.42 11.68 -1.33
C SER A 29 -23.15 11.24 -0.61
N ASP A 30 -22.19 10.62 -1.32
CA ASP A 30 -20.92 10.22 -0.74
C ASP A 30 -20.06 11.44 -0.45
N GLY A 31 -19.57 11.55 0.77
CA GLY A 31 -18.82 12.70 1.25
C GLY A 31 -17.75 12.34 2.27
N ASP A 32 -17.13 13.39 2.79
CA ASP A 32 -16.22 13.28 3.91
C ASP A 32 -16.90 12.70 5.14
N GLY A 33 -16.21 11.83 5.85
CA GLY A 33 -16.76 11.21 7.06
C GLY A 33 -15.70 10.52 7.91
N ALA A 34 -16.17 9.69 8.83
CA ALA A 34 -15.28 8.81 9.57
C ALA A 34 -14.68 7.78 8.62
N GLY A 35 -13.34 7.82 8.44
CA GLY A 35 -12.63 6.94 7.54
C GLY A 35 -12.90 7.17 6.05
N ARG A 36 -13.41 8.34 5.64
CA ARG A 36 -13.73 8.65 4.24
C ARG A 36 -13.28 10.05 3.85
N VAL A 37 -12.64 10.17 2.71
CA VAL A 37 -12.24 11.44 2.09
C VAL A 37 -12.73 11.49 0.65
N ARG A 38 -13.58 12.49 0.33
CA ARG A 38 -14.02 12.76 -1.03
C ARG A 38 -12.92 13.49 -1.78
N VAL A 39 -12.68 13.13 -3.00
CA VAL A 39 -11.71 13.76 -3.90
C VAL A 39 -12.36 13.99 -5.26
N GLU A 40 -11.78 14.86 -6.08
CA GLU A 40 -12.21 15.11 -7.44
C GLU A 40 -10.99 15.17 -8.34
N VAL A 41 -11.02 14.44 -9.44
CA VAL A 41 -9.98 14.43 -10.46
C VAL A 41 -10.67 14.52 -11.83
N ASP A 42 -10.26 15.49 -12.63
CA ASP A 42 -10.82 15.76 -13.96
C ASP A 42 -12.34 16.00 -13.96
N GLY A 43 -12.86 16.62 -12.88
CA GLY A 43 -14.29 16.88 -12.70
C GLY A 43 -15.11 15.68 -12.23
N GLU A 44 -14.49 14.52 -12.04
CA GLU A 44 -15.16 13.31 -11.57
C GLU A 44 -14.86 13.06 -10.09
N PRO A 45 -15.89 12.91 -9.24
CA PRO A 45 -15.71 12.65 -7.83
C PRO A 45 -15.43 11.17 -7.56
N ASP A 46 -14.62 10.93 -6.53
CA ASP A 46 -14.43 9.63 -5.89
C ASP A 46 -14.35 9.79 -4.36
N VAL A 47 -14.55 8.71 -3.63
CA VAL A 47 -14.35 8.68 -2.17
C VAL A 47 -13.36 7.58 -1.84
N LEU A 48 -12.23 7.96 -1.23
CA LEU A 48 -11.29 6.99 -0.73
C LEU A 48 -11.52 6.73 0.76
N ALA A 49 -11.55 5.46 1.12
CA ALA A 49 -11.59 5.04 2.51
C ALA A 49 -10.20 5.11 3.12
N PHE A 50 -10.13 5.42 4.40
CA PHE A 50 -8.90 5.32 5.17
C PHE A 50 -9.19 4.81 6.59
N TYR A 51 -8.23 4.10 7.12
CA TYR A 51 -8.22 3.57 8.48
C TYR A 51 -7.05 4.19 9.20
N GLY A 52 -7.25 4.69 10.40
CA GLY A 52 -6.19 5.47 11.01
C GLY A 52 -6.35 5.65 12.50
N ALA A 53 -5.23 5.92 13.14
CA ALA A 53 -5.15 6.33 14.52
C ALA A 53 -3.96 7.29 14.72
N ALA A 54 -4.06 8.11 15.74
CA ALA A 54 -2.99 8.99 16.18
C ALA A 54 -2.93 8.94 17.72
N PRO A 55 -1.82 8.43 18.32
CA PRO A 55 -1.62 8.49 19.75
C PRO A 55 -1.53 9.93 20.24
N GLU A 56 -1.94 10.17 21.46
CA GLU A 56 -1.77 11.47 22.10
C GLU A 56 -0.28 11.83 22.19
N GLY A 57 0.07 13.08 21.88
CA GLY A 57 1.45 13.56 21.88
C GLY A 57 2.33 13.00 20.75
N ALA A 58 1.77 12.25 19.81
CA ALA A 58 2.53 11.73 18.67
C ALA A 58 3.07 12.88 17.78
N PRO A 59 4.23 12.65 17.09
CA PRO A 59 4.72 13.60 16.09
C PRO A 59 3.69 13.88 15.00
N ALA A 60 3.74 15.07 14.40
CA ALA A 60 2.78 15.50 13.38
C ALA A 60 2.97 14.86 12.00
N ASP A 61 3.99 14.05 11.81
CA ASP A 61 4.31 13.42 10.51
C ASP A 61 3.83 11.95 10.52
N PRO A 62 2.75 11.63 9.80
CA PRO A 62 2.16 10.29 9.80
C PRO A 62 2.99 9.28 9.00
N VAL A 63 2.73 8.00 9.24
CA VAL A 63 3.02 6.90 8.31
C VAL A 63 1.75 6.61 7.52
N ILE A 64 1.84 6.69 6.19
CA ILE A 64 0.75 6.34 5.28
C ILE A 64 1.09 5.03 4.59
N PHE A 65 0.29 4.01 4.82
CA PHE A 65 0.44 2.71 4.18
C PHE A 65 -0.49 2.56 2.99
N LEU A 66 0.08 2.16 1.86
CA LEU A 66 -0.62 1.82 0.62
C LEU A 66 -0.43 0.32 0.33
N ARG A 67 -1.53 -0.43 0.38
CA ARG A 67 -1.50 -1.88 0.20
C ARG A 67 -1.36 -2.27 -1.27
N GLY A 68 -0.87 -3.49 -1.49
CA GLY A 68 -0.80 -4.14 -2.80
C GLY A 68 -2.16 -4.44 -3.43
N ASP A 69 -2.10 -5.04 -4.61
CA ASP A 69 -3.29 -5.34 -5.40
C ASP A 69 -4.21 -6.33 -4.69
N ALA A 70 -5.52 -6.08 -4.79
CA ALA A 70 -6.57 -6.91 -4.19
C ALA A 70 -7.11 -7.99 -5.15
N VAL A 71 -6.58 -8.04 -6.38
CA VAL A 71 -7.00 -9.00 -7.40
C VAL A 71 -5.81 -9.76 -7.96
N GLU A 72 -6.09 -10.93 -8.50
CA GLU A 72 -5.13 -11.77 -9.21
C GLU A 72 -5.77 -12.39 -10.45
N LYS A 73 -4.96 -12.80 -11.43
CA LYS A 73 -5.42 -13.65 -12.53
C LYS A 73 -5.43 -15.10 -12.07
N ARG A 74 -6.50 -15.79 -12.42
CA ARG A 74 -6.60 -17.25 -12.28
C ARG A 74 -6.64 -17.85 -13.68
N ASN A 75 -5.75 -18.79 -13.95
CA ASN A 75 -5.61 -19.46 -15.27
C ASN A 75 -5.43 -18.45 -16.42
N ASP A 76 -4.70 -17.36 -16.18
CA ASP A 76 -4.36 -16.28 -17.12
C ASP A 76 -5.55 -15.49 -17.73
N GLU A 77 -6.79 -15.87 -17.49
CA GLU A 77 -7.95 -15.27 -18.14
C GLU A 77 -8.91 -14.58 -17.17
N VAL A 78 -9.10 -15.13 -15.97
CA VAL A 78 -10.12 -14.63 -15.04
C VAL A 78 -9.50 -13.79 -13.93
N VAL A 79 -9.92 -12.53 -13.81
CA VAL A 79 -9.55 -11.67 -12.68
C VAL A 79 -10.49 -11.94 -11.52
N VAL A 80 -9.93 -12.32 -10.39
CA VAL A 80 -10.67 -12.59 -9.16
C VAL A 80 -10.11 -11.81 -7.99
N ALA A 81 -10.93 -11.56 -6.98
CA ALA A 81 -10.45 -11.05 -5.70
C ALA A 81 -9.52 -12.08 -5.04
N ASN A 82 -8.38 -11.63 -4.55
CA ASN A 82 -7.44 -12.53 -3.87
C ASN A 82 -7.89 -12.89 -2.45
N GLU A 83 -7.33 -13.96 -1.90
CA GLU A 83 -7.75 -14.52 -0.60
C GLU A 83 -7.66 -13.52 0.55
N TRP A 84 -6.61 -12.70 0.60
CA TRP A 84 -6.47 -11.74 1.69
C TRP A 84 -7.60 -10.71 1.69
N TYR A 85 -8.05 -10.28 0.50
CA TYR A 85 -9.09 -9.27 0.36
C TYR A 85 -10.45 -9.80 0.83
N VAL A 86 -10.81 -11.01 0.38
CA VAL A 86 -12.10 -11.61 0.75
C VAL A 86 -12.15 -12.08 2.21
N ALA A 87 -11.00 -12.18 2.87
CA ALA A 87 -10.93 -12.46 4.30
C ALA A 87 -10.90 -11.19 5.17
N ALA A 88 -10.56 -10.02 4.59
CA ALA A 88 -10.40 -8.79 5.34
C ALA A 88 -11.76 -8.13 5.65
N THR A 89 -11.86 -7.52 6.81
CA THR A 89 -12.98 -6.67 7.23
C THR A 89 -12.49 -5.26 7.53
N ALA A 90 -13.39 -4.27 7.52
CA ALA A 90 -13.06 -2.91 7.93
C ALA A 90 -12.59 -2.87 9.38
N TYR A 91 -13.19 -3.69 10.24
CA TYR A 91 -12.77 -3.85 11.63
C TYR A 91 -11.33 -4.32 11.75
N ASP A 92 -10.93 -5.39 11.03
CA ASP A 92 -9.56 -5.92 11.11
C ASP A 92 -8.51 -4.94 10.61
N VAL A 93 -8.82 -4.21 9.52
CA VAL A 93 -7.92 -3.18 8.98
C VAL A 93 -7.72 -2.05 9.98
N GLN A 94 -8.79 -1.58 10.63
CA GLN A 94 -8.69 -0.54 11.65
C GLN A 94 -7.96 -1.02 12.90
N ALA A 95 -8.29 -2.22 13.40
CA ALA A 95 -7.64 -2.79 14.59
C ALA A 95 -6.12 -2.91 14.40
N LEU A 96 -5.69 -3.42 13.24
CA LEU A 96 -4.27 -3.49 12.91
C LEU A 96 -3.64 -2.09 12.82
N THR A 97 -4.34 -1.14 12.23
CA THR A 97 -3.85 0.23 12.07
C THR A 97 -3.67 0.92 13.43
N GLU A 98 -4.61 0.73 14.37
CA GLU A 98 -4.48 1.21 15.75
C GLU A 98 -3.29 0.59 16.48
N GLN A 99 -3.11 -0.73 16.33
CA GLN A 99 -1.97 -1.45 16.92
C GLN A 99 -0.63 -0.91 16.38
N LEU A 100 -0.51 -0.69 15.07
CA LEU A 100 0.69 -0.15 14.44
C LEU A 100 0.96 1.29 14.88
N SER A 101 -0.10 2.12 14.95
CA SER A 101 -0.02 3.50 15.43
C SER A 101 0.52 3.56 16.86
N ALA A 102 -0.01 2.71 17.75
CA ALA A 102 0.46 2.61 19.13
C ALA A 102 1.91 2.11 19.20
N SER A 103 2.26 1.07 18.44
CA SER A 103 3.60 0.46 18.44
C SER A 103 4.69 1.42 17.96
N PHE A 104 4.39 2.28 16.99
CA PHE A 104 5.35 3.26 16.46
C PHE A 104 5.27 4.62 17.16
N HIS A 105 4.29 4.79 18.03
CA HIS A 105 3.96 6.08 18.66
C HIS A 105 3.89 7.21 17.62
N ARG A 106 3.19 6.95 16.49
CA ARG A 106 3.01 7.88 15.37
C ARG A 106 1.60 7.78 14.81
N PRO A 107 1.06 8.85 14.23
CA PRO A 107 -0.13 8.71 13.40
C PRO A 107 0.16 7.69 12.30
N TYR A 108 -0.70 6.67 12.20
CA TYR A 108 -0.61 5.64 11.17
C TYR A 108 -1.92 5.58 10.40
N VAL A 109 -1.84 5.60 9.08
CA VAL A 109 -3.00 5.60 8.20
C VAL A 109 -2.83 4.53 7.13
N HIS A 110 -3.76 3.62 7.05
CA HIS A 110 -3.93 2.76 5.89
C HIS A 110 -4.89 3.47 4.93
N LEU A 111 -4.37 4.11 3.90
CA LEU A 111 -5.16 4.74 2.85
C LEU A 111 -5.52 3.67 1.80
N ALA A 112 -6.81 3.43 1.64
CA ALA A 112 -7.31 2.49 0.65
C ALA A 112 -7.19 3.08 -0.76
N ARG A 113 -6.88 2.23 -1.71
CA ARG A 113 -6.78 2.57 -3.12
C ARG A 113 -8.18 2.57 -3.77
N PRO A 114 -8.38 3.19 -4.93
CA PRO A 114 -9.67 3.13 -5.64
C PRO A 114 -10.18 1.70 -5.81
N GLY A 115 -11.47 1.50 -5.56
CA GLY A 115 -12.20 0.24 -5.73
C GLY A 115 -11.91 -0.84 -4.70
N ILE A 116 -11.17 -0.57 -3.62
CA ILE A 116 -10.94 -1.56 -2.54
C ILE A 116 -11.14 -0.97 -1.14
N LEU A 117 -11.37 -1.87 -0.17
CA LEU A 117 -11.46 -1.55 1.26
C LEU A 117 -12.45 -0.42 1.56
N GLY A 118 -13.57 -0.35 0.84
CA GLY A 118 -14.61 0.66 1.03
C GLY A 118 -14.42 1.96 0.25
N SER A 119 -13.41 2.06 -0.61
CA SER A 119 -13.26 3.15 -1.57
C SER A 119 -14.16 2.95 -2.78
N SER A 120 -14.63 4.05 -3.36
CA SER A 120 -15.23 4.05 -4.71
C SER A 120 -14.17 3.88 -5.81
N GLY A 121 -14.61 3.80 -7.05
CA GLY A 121 -13.75 3.61 -8.21
C GLY A 121 -13.59 2.15 -8.60
N ARG A 122 -12.65 1.90 -9.50
CA ARG A 122 -12.41 0.57 -10.07
C ARG A 122 -10.97 0.13 -9.83
N HIS A 123 -10.79 -0.96 -9.09
CA HIS A 123 -9.44 -1.47 -8.82
C HIS A 123 -8.76 -2.06 -10.07
N LEU A 124 -9.52 -2.41 -11.08
CA LEU A 124 -8.98 -2.86 -12.37
C LEU A 124 -8.31 -1.72 -13.16
N ASP A 125 -8.63 -0.45 -12.86
CA ASP A 125 -7.99 0.72 -13.46
C ASP A 125 -6.68 1.13 -12.73
N ARG A 126 -6.16 0.27 -11.87
CA ARG A 126 -4.91 0.51 -11.13
C ARG A 126 -3.71 0.71 -12.06
N ARG A 127 -2.72 1.44 -11.58
CA ARG A 127 -1.49 1.89 -12.28
C ARG A 127 -1.72 2.91 -13.38
N ARG A 128 -2.95 3.27 -13.69
CA ARG A 128 -3.24 4.36 -14.61
C ARG A 128 -3.02 5.72 -13.93
N PRO A 129 -2.76 6.79 -14.70
CA PRO A 129 -2.53 8.14 -14.14
C PRO A 129 -3.62 8.61 -13.18
N ARG A 130 -4.90 8.26 -13.44
CA ARG A 130 -6.02 8.62 -12.57
C ARG A 130 -5.91 8.02 -11.17
N GLU A 131 -5.47 6.76 -11.01
CA GLU A 131 -5.27 6.18 -9.67
C GLU A 131 -4.28 7.01 -8.85
N VAL A 132 -3.15 7.38 -9.47
CA VAL A 132 -2.12 8.19 -8.81
C VAL A 132 -2.69 9.55 -8.42
N ALA A 133 -3.44 10.20 -9.32
CA ALA A 133 -4.06 11.50 -9.07
C ALA A 133 -5.09 11.46 -7.94
N LEU A 134 -5.93 10.41 -7.86
CA LEU A 134 -6.91 10.24 -6.77
C LEU A 134 -6.23 10.06 -5.40
N VAL A 135 -5.19 9.24 -5.34
CA VAL A 135 -4.43 9.03 -4.09
C VAL A 135 -3.69 10.30 -3.69
N ASP A 136 -3.10 11.02 -4.64
CA ASP A 136 -2.43 12.31 -4.41
C ASP A 136 -3.39 13.37 -3.85
N ALA A 137 -4.59 13.49 -4.44
CA ALA A 137 -5.64 14.38 -3.97
C ALA A 137 -6.11 14.02 -2.55
N ALA A 138 -6.26 12.72 -2.26
CA ALA A 138 -6.63 12.25 -0.93
C ALA A 138 -5.56 12.59 0.11
N LEU A 139 -4.29 12.35 -0.20
CA LEU A 139 -3.17 12.71 0.68
C LEU A 139 -3.13 14.21 0.95
N THR A 140 -3.36 15.04 -0.07
CA THR A 140 -3.39 16.49 0.07
C THR A 140 -4.51 16.94 1.01
N ARG A 141 -5.71 16.38 0.86
CA ARG A 141 -6.84 16.70 1.73
C ARG A 141 -6.65 16.21 3.17
N LEU A 142 -6.17 14.97 3.35
CA LEU A 142 -5.88 14.43 4.67
C LEU A 142 -4.79 15.21 5.38
N LYS A 143 -3.70 15.56 4.66
CA LYS A 143 -2.61 16.38 5.19
C LYS A 143 -3.11 17.74 5.69
N ALA A 144 -3.90 18.44 4.87
CA ALA A 144 -4.48 19.73 5.24
C ALA A 144 -5.43 19.62 6.43
N HIS A 145 -6.27 18.58 6.45
CA HIS A 145 -7.26 18.38 7.51
C HIS A 145 -6.63 18.08 8.87
N PHE A 146 -5.63 17.20 8.90
CA PHE A 146 -4.96 16.78 10.15
C PHE A 146 -3.76 17.67 10.53
N GLY A 147 -3.41 18.67 9.71
CA GLY A 147 -2.29 19.56 9.98
C GLY A 147 -0.91 18.91 9.88
N TRP A 148 -0.77 17.82 9.09
CA TRP A 148 0.51 17.14 8.90
C TRP A 148 1.48 18.01 8.09
N ARG A 149 2.76 17.99 8.45
CA ARG A 149 3.80 18.76 7.75
C ARG A 149 4.41 17.95 6.61
N ARG A 150 4.79 16.72 6.88
CA ARG A 150 5.36 15.79 5.92
C ARG A 150 4.62 14.46 6.00
N LEU A 151 4.73 13.67 4.94
CA LEU A 151 4.15 12.33 4.85
C LEU A 151 5.29 11.31 4.76
N ASN A 152 5.21 10.22 5.52
CA ASN A 152 6.09 9.07 5.34
C ASN A 152 5.27 7.98 4.65
N LEU A 153 5.65 7.62 3.44
CA LEU A 153 4.89 6.67 2.61
C LEU A 153 5.48 5.28 2.72
N VAL A 154 4.63 4.29 2.91
CA VAL A 154 4.99 2.86 2.87
C VAL A 154 4.09 2.16 1.87
N GLY A 155 4.67 1.50 0.86
CA GLY A 155 3.89 0.81 -0.16
C GLY A 155 4.35 -0.62 -0.39
N GLN A 156 3.40 -1.53 -0.48
CA GLN A 156 3.67 -2.94 -0.76
C GLN A 156 3.14 -3.31 -2.16
N SER A 157 3.96 -3.95 -3.01
CA SER A 157 3.58 -4.42 -4.35
C SER A 157 2.99 -3.30 -5.21
N GLY A 158 1.71 -3.37 -5.60
CA GLY A 158 1.01 -2.27 -6.29
C GLY A 158 0.94 -0.97 -5.49
N GLY A 159 0.95 -1.02 -4.15
CA GLY A 159 1.13 0.16 -3.30
C GLY A 159 2.53 0.75 -3.39
N GLY A 160 3.54 -0.10 -3.60
CA GLY A 160 4.91 0.34 -3.88
C GLY A 160 5.04 1.11 -5.20
N HIS A 161 4.29 0.69 -6.23
CA HIS A 161 4.14 1.46 -7.47
C HIS A 161 3.61 2.87 -7.19
N LEU A 162 2.53 2.98 -6.38
CA LEU A 162 1.96 4.28 -6.02
C LEU A 162 2.94 5.15 -5.24
N VAL A 163 3.68 4.60 -4.27
CA VAL A 163 4.70 5.35 -3.54
C VAL A 163 5.75 5.89 -4.50
N ALA A 164 6.28 5.07 -5.41
CA ALA A 164 7.26 5.51 -6.41
C ALA A 164 6.73 6.60 -7.34
N ALA A 165 5.45 6.52 -7.75
CA ALA A 165 4.81 7.55 -8.56
C ALA A 165 4.56 8.86 -7.77
N LEU A 166 4.17 8.76 -6.50
CA LEU A 166 3.85 9.91 -5.66
C LEU A 166 5.08 10.73 -5.28
N ILE A 167 6.23 10.09 -5.03
CA ILE A 167 7.46 10.83 -4.71
C ILE A 167 8.00 11.64 -5.90
N ALA A 168 7.60 11.33 -7.12
CA ALA A 168 7.89 12.14 -8.29
C ALA A 168 7.00 13.38 -8.41
N ARG A 169 5.85 13.41 -7.72
CA ARG A 169 4.83 14.46 -7.81
C ARG A 169 4.82 15.40 -6.61
N ARG A 170 5.39 14.97 -5.48
CA ARG A 170 5.26 15.66 -4.18
C ARG A 170 6.60 16.07 -3.62
N ASP A 171 6.65 17.24 -3.03
CA ASP A 171 7.81 17.83 -2.35
C ASP A 171 7.74 17.70 -0.81
N ASP A 172 6.64 17.15 -0.30
CA ASP A 172 6.35 17.05 1.14
C ASP A 172 6.54 15.63 1.70
N ILE A 173 7.20 14.74 0.96
CA ILE A 173 7.51 13.40 1.44
C ILE A 173 8.78 13.41 2.28
N GLY A 174 8.69 12.90 3.51
CA GLY A 174 9.82 12.73 4.41
C GLY A 174 10.61 11.46 4.07
N CYS A 175 9.96 10.31 4.20
CA CYS A 175 10.54 9.01 3.92
C CYS A 175 9.61 8.19 3.01
N ALA A 176 10.18 7.41 2.10
CA ALA A 176 9.45 6.48 1.26
C ALA A 176 10.01 5.06 1.42
N VAL A 177 9.15 4.10 1.75
CA VAL A 177 9.50 2.68 1.83
C VAL A 177 8.70 1.92 0.78
N ILE A 178 9.37 1.20 -0.08
CA ILE A 178 8.80 0.41 -1.17
C ILE A 178 9.15 -1.05 -0.93
N THR A 179 8.16 -1.90 -0.76
CA THR A 179 8.37 -3.35 -0.55
C THR A 179 7.80 -4.15 -1.70
N SER A 180 8.58 -5.02 -2.31
CA SER A 180 8.19 -5.82 -3.50
C SER A 180 7.47 -4.97 -4.55
N GLY A 181 7.92 -3.73 -4.77
CA GLY A 181 7.23 -2.71 -5.56
C GLY A 181 7.35 -2.96 -7.07
N ASN A 182 6.24 -2.85 -7.80
CA ASN A 182 6.27 -2.81 -9.27
C ASN A 182 6.62 -1.40 -9.75
N THR A 183 7.89 -1.03 -9.66
CA THR A 183 8.40 0.33 -9.93
C THR A 183 8.89 0.54 -11.36
N ALA A 184 8.92 -0.53 -12.17
CA ALA A 184 9.30 -0.54 -13.58
C ALA A 184 8.32 -1.46 -14.34
N VAL A 185 7.14 -0.94 -14.66
CA VAL A 185 6.02 -1.72 -15.23
C VAL A 185 6.37 -2.25 -16.62
N ALA A 186 6.97 -1.42 -17.48
CA ALA A 186 7.38 -1.82 -18.81
C ALA A 186 8.45 -2.92 -18.78
N LEU A 187 9.39 -2.84 -17.82
CA LEU A 187 10.38 -3.90 -17.61
C LEU A 187 9.71 -5.21 -17.22
N ARG A 188 8.80 -5.18 -16.25
CA ARG A 188 8.04 -6.34 -15.81
C ARG A 188 7.25 -6.97 -16.97
N ASN A 189 6.60 -6.16 -17.78
CA ASN A 189 5.86 -6.63 -18.94
C ASN A 189 6.78 -7.35 -19.94
N ARG A 190 7.95 -6.78 -20.24
CA ARG A 190 8.95 -7.41 -21.11
C ARG A 190 9.44 -8.75 -20.56
N GLU A 191 9.76 -8.83 -19.27
CA GLU A 191 10.23 -10.07 -18.63
C GLU A 191 9.19 -11.19 -18.69
N ASN A 192 7.89 -10.84 -18.69
CA ASN A 192 6.80 -11.81 -18.74
C ASN A 192 6.21 -12.00 -20.15
N GLY A 193 6.75 -11.32 -21.17
CA GLY A 193 6.22 -11.39 -22.53
C GLY A 193 4.83 -10.77 -22.70
N TRP A 194 4.46 -9.80 -21.85
CA TRP A 194 3.15 -9.14 -21.89
C TRP A 194 3.19 -7.87 -22.75
N THR A 195 2.11 -7.62 -23.48
CA THR A 195 1.90 -6.42 -24.31
C THR A 195 1.21 -5.28 -23.54
N ALA A 196 0.60 -5.58 -22.41
CA ALA A 196 -0.09 -4.64 -21.53
C ALA A 196 0.18 -5.01 -20.07
N ASP A 197 -0.15 -4.12 -19.13
CA ASP A 197 -0.12 -4.49 -17.70
C ASP A 197 -1.07 -5.66 -17.42
N ILE A 198 -0.86 -6.35 -16.31
CA ILE A 198 -1.71 -7.46 -15.85
C ILE A 198 -3.22 -7.11 -15.82
N THR A 199 -3.55 -5.84 -15.81
CA THR A 199 -4.94 -5.34 -15.89
C THR A 199 -5.48 -5.25 -17.31
N GLY A 200 -4.65 -5.46 -18.33
CA GLY A 200 -5.00 -5.29 -19.75
C GLY A 200 -4.86 -3.85 -20.26
N HIS A 201 -4.47 -2.90 -19.40
CA HIS A 201 -4.26 -1.51 -19.83
C HIS A 201 -2.82 -1.30 -20.34
N SER A 202 -2.70 -0.54 -21.44
CA SER A 202 -1.42 -0.10 -22.00
C SER A 202 -1.06 1.34 -21.61
N ASP A 203 -2.01 2.11 -21.07
CA ASP A 203 -1.85 3.49 -20.61
C ASP A 203 -1.49 3.57 -19.10
N PHE A 204 -0.67 2.65 -18.63
CA PHE A 204 -0.16 2.68 -17.26
C PHE A 204 0.89 3.78 -17.07
N LEU A 205 0.93 4.36 -15.87
CA LEU A 205 2.04 5.20 -15.45
C LEU A 205 3.20 4.29 -15.03
N ASP A 206 4.39 4.50 -15.59
CA ASP A 206 5.58 3.78 -15.16
C ASP A 206 6.46 4.67 -14.27
N PRO A 207 6.60 4.38 -12.97
CA PRO A 207 7.33 5.24 -12.05
C PRO A 207 8.79 5.48 -12.44
N ILE A 208 9.44 4.52 -13.10
CA ILE A 208 10.85 4.65 -13.51
C ILE A 208 11.04 5.76 -14.55
N ASP A 209 10.03 6.08 -15.35
CA ASP A 209 10.10 7.15 -16.34
C ASP A 209 10.07 8.55 -15.70
N HIS A 210 9.77 8.63 -14.39
CA HIS A 210 9.62 9.88 -13.62
C HIS A 210 10.73 10.10 -12.58
N VAL A 211 11.84 9.38 -12.66
CA VAL A 211 12.95 9.52 -11.69
C VAL A 211 13.61 10.89 -11.74
N ALA A 212 13.57 11.56 -12.88
CA ALA A 212 14.12 12.92 -13.00
C ALA A 212 13.33 13.95 -12.16
N GLU A 213 12.04 13.74 -12.01
CA GLU A 213 11.17 14.54 -11.14
C GLU A 213 11.52 14.33 -9.66
N VAL A 214 11.79 13.09 -9.25
CA VAL A 214 12.25 12.77 -7.89
C VAL A 214 13.55 13.49 -7.56
N ALA A 215 14.47 13.60 -8.51
CA ALA A 215 15.75 14.27 -8.33
C ALA A 215 15.62 15.79 -8.04
N ARG A 216 14.49 16.42 -8.39
CA ARG A 216 14.23 17.85 -8.11
C ARG A 216 13.81 18.10 -6.68
N HIS A 217 13.05 17.17 -6.09
CA HIS A 217 12.49 17.28 -4.72
C HIS A 217 12.62 15.92 -4.00
N PRO A 218 13.85 15.45 -3.76
CA PRO A 218 14.06 14.12 -3.23
C PRO A 218 13.53 14.02 -1.79
N PRO A 219 12.86 12.91 -1.43
CA PRO A 219 12.61 12.57 -0.03
C PRO A 219 13.92 12.50 0.78
N GLN A 220 13.82 12.61 2.10
CA GLN A 220 14.98 12.45 2.98
C GLN A 220 15.60 11.05 2.86
N ALA A 221 14.76 10.03 2.64
CA ALA A 221 15.18 8.67 2.38
C ALA A 221 14.18 7.94 1.47
N ILE A 222 14.71 7.11 0.58
CA ILE A 222 13.98 6.12 -0.20
C ILE A 222 14.57 4.76 0.14
N ILE A 223 13.77 3.85 0.65
CA ILE A 223 14.19 2.51 1.04
C ILE A 223 13.40 1.50 0.23
N VAL A 224 14.10 0.69 -0.55
CA VAL A 224 13.48 -0.42 -1.29
C VAL A 224 13.83 -1.74 -0.61
N LEU A 225 12.80 -2.46 -0.18
CA LEU A 225 12.93 -3.81 0.37
C LEU A 225 12.63 -4.80 -0.74
N THR A 226 13.64 -5.56 -1.11
CA THR A 226 13.59 -6.52 -2.22
C THR A 226 13.63 -7.93 -1.68
N ASP A 227 12.73 -8.79 -2.13
CA ASP A 227 12.84 -10.23 -1.97
C ASP A 227 13.43 -10.82 -3.28
N PRO A 228 14.66 -11.36 -3.24
CA PRO A 228 15.27 -11.96 -4.43
C PRO A 228 14.54 -13.21 -4.93
N HIS A 229 13.66 -13.79 -4.12
CA HIS A 229 12.84 -14.98 -4.45
C HIS A 229 11.38 -14.63 -4.78
N ASP A 230 11.03 -13.34 -4.90
CA ASP A 230 9.68 -12.93 -5.27
C ASP A 230 9.33 -13.42 -6.68
N GLN A 231 8.30 -14.27 -6.76
CA GLN A 231 7.82 -14.85 -8.02
C GLN A 231 6.83 -13.95 -8.78
N ARG A 232 6.37 -12.86 -8.17
CA ARG A 232 5.37 -11.95 -8.74
C ARG A 232 5.98 -10.67 -9.31
N VAL A 233 6.97 -10.15 -8.61
CA VAL A 233 7.73 -8.96 -9.02
C VAL A 233 9.22 -9.31 -8.90
N SER A 234 9.88 -9.52 -10.03
CA SER A 234 11.29 -9.92 -10.05
C SER A 234 12.19 -8.92 -9.31
N ALA A 235 13.33 -9.39 -8.81
CA ALA A 235 14.30 -8.53 -8.13
C ALA A 235 14.75 -7.39 -9.05
N SER A 236 14.95 -7.65 -10.36
CA SER A 236 15.30 -6.63 -11.36
C SER A 236 14.28 -5.50 -11.45
N VAL A 237 12.98 -5.81 -11.44
CA VAL A 237 11.91 -4.80 -11.44
C VAL A 237 11.89 -4.00 -10.13
N GLN A 238 12.14 -4.67 -8.98
CA GLN A 238 12.16 -4.00 -7.69
C GLN A 238 13.36 -3.06 -7.52
N THR A 239 14.54 -3.43 -8.06
CA THR A 239 15.77 -2.64 -7.90
C THR A 239 15.97 -1.59 -8.98
N ALA A 240 15.38 -1.76 -10.17
CA ALA A 240 15.52 -0.84 -11.29
C ALA A 240 15.33 0.63 -10.91
N TYR A 241 14.39 0.90 -10.00
CA TYR A 241 14.09 2.26 -9.56
C TYR A 241 15.22 2.91 -8.75
N VAL A 242 15.86 2.16 -7.84
CA VAL A 242 16.97 2.69 -7.02
C VAL A 242 18.28 2.76 -7.80
N GLU A 243 18.41 1.96 -8.86
CA GLU A 243 19.55 1.94 -9.75
C GLU A 243 19.46 3.03 -10.85
N ALA A 244 18.28 3.65 -10.98
CA ALA A 244 18.06 4.68 -11.99
C ALA A 244 18.93 5.93 -11.74
N PRO A 245 19.51 6.53 -12.80
CA PRO A 245 20.27 7.76 -12.68
C PRO A 245 19.46 8.88 -12.05
N GLY A 246 19.99 9.53 -11.01
CA GLY A 246 19.32 10.65 -10.32
C GLY A 246 18.71 10.30 -8.97
N ILE A 247 18.50 9.04 -8.66
CA ILE A 247 18.01 8.60 -7.34
C ILE A 247 19.19 8.45 -6.37
N ARG A 248 19.61 9.53 -5.73
CA ARG A 248 20.82 9.55 -4.87
C ARG A 248 20.56 9.15 -3.41
N GLN A 249 19.33 9.28 -2.91
CA GLN A 249 18.97 8.99 -1.52
C GLN A 249 18.36 7.59 -1.33
N ALA A 250 18.39 6.77 -2.38
CA ALA A 250 17.81 5.43 -2.31
C ALA A 250 18.81 4.40 -1.79
N SER A 251 18.31 3.49 -0.96
CA SER A 251 19.04 2.28 -0.56
C SER A 251 18.17 1.04 -0.80
N SER A 252 18.77 0.02 -1.38
CA SER A 252 18.14 -1.31 -1.49
C SER A 252 18.56 -2.19 -0.31
N ARG A 253 17.60 -2.95 0.23
CA ARG A 253 17.85 -3.95 1.27
C ARG A 253 17.14 -5.25 0.89
N SER A 254 17.86 -6.35 0.92
CA SER A 254 17.25 -7.67 0.71
C SER A 254 16.54 -8.16 1.97
N ALA A 255 15.32 -8.65 1.82
CA ALA A 255 14.55 -9.33 2.84
C ALA A 255 13.94 -10.59 2.22
N THR A 256 14.20 -11.77 2.82
CA THR A 256 13.57 -13.02 2.39
C THR A 256 12.26 -13.22 3.14
N ALA A 257 11.17 -13.33 2.41
CA ALA A 257 9.90 -13.78 2.96
C ALA A 257 10.01 -15.26 3.35
N GLY A 258 9.86 -15.58 4.63
CA GLY A 258 9.79 -16.98 5.09
C GLY A 258 10.71 -17.37 6.23
N ASN A 259 11.54 -16.48 6.75
CA ASN A 259 12.30 -16.78 7.96
C ASN A 259 11.72 -15.97 9.14
N PRO A 260 11.04 -16.58 10.12
CA PRO A 260 10.44 -15.86 11.25
C PRO A 260 11.46 -15.18 12.20
N GLY A 261 12.74 -15.23 11.86
CA GLY A 261 13.84 -14.56 12.56
C GLY A 261 14.71 -13.65 11.69
N GLY A 262 14.40 -13.44 10.43
CA GLY A 262 15.37 -12.97 9.46
C GLY A 262 15.18 -11.58 8.87
N VAL A 263 15.14 -10.53 9.69
CA VAL A 263 15.70 -9.24 9.26
C VAL A 263 16.97 -9.02 10.08
N HIS A 264 18.10 -9.46 9.56
CA HIS A 264 19.40 -9.08 10.11
C HIS A 264 19.69 -7.63 9.71
N LEU A 265 19.18 -6.71 10.51
CA LEU A 265 19.71 -5.34 10.55
C LEU A 265 21.05 -5.41 11.31
N ALA A 266 22.12 -5.09 10.61
CA ALA A 266 23.41 -4.90 11.24
C ALA A 266 23.30 -3.78 12.28
N ARG A 267 23.38 -4.17 13.56
CA ARG A 267 23.60 -3.37 14.77
C ARG A 267 22.74 -2.09 14.92
N GLY A 268 21.60 -2.25 15.56
CA GLY A 268 20.82 -1.23 16.28
C GLY A 268 20.26 -1.80 17.59
N PRO A 269 19.70 -1.01 18.49
CA PRO A 269 19.46 -1.33 19.90
C PRO A 269 18.47 -2.49 20.14
N PRO A 270 18.26 -2.95 21.39
CA PRO A 270 17.86 -4.32 21.73
C PRO A 270 16.46 -4.72 21.26
N ARG A 271 16.37 -6.01 20.92
CA ARG A 271 15.16 -6.70 20.44
C ARG A 271 14.05 -6.70 21.48
N VAL A 272 12.84 -6.27 21.07
CA VAL A 272 11.61 -6.65 21.75
C VAL A 272 11.13 -7.96 21.12
N ALA A 273 11.12 -9.03 21.90
CA ALA A 273 10.60 -10.32 21.47
C ALA A 273 9.06 -10.28 21.52
N TYR A 274 8.42 -10.40 20.36
CA TYR A 274 6.98 -10.64 20.27
C TYR A 274 6.71 -12.14 20.28
N GLY A 275 5.94 -12.60 21.29
CA GLY A 275 5.44 -13.97 21.37
C GLY A 275 4.40 -14.28 20.27
N PRO A 276 4.21 -15.57 19.94
CA PRO A 276 3.24 -15.95 18.92
C PRO A 276 1.82 -15.67 19.39
N GLN A 277 1.08 -14.83 18.66
CA GLN A 277 -0.36 -14.69 18.87
C GLN A 277 -1.06 -15.92 18.30
N SER A 278 -1.78 -16.64 19.16
CA SER A 278 -2.60 -17.77 18.80
C SER A 278 -3.91 -17.29 18.12
N TYR A 279 -4.04 -17.55 16.82
CA TYR A 279 -5.33 -17.52 16.13
C TYR A 279 -6.10 -18.81 16.43
N PRO A 280 -7.43 -18.77 16.53
CA PRO A 280 -8.23 -19.97 16.73
C PRO A 280 -8.02 -20.96 15.58
N PRO A 281 -8.03 -22.29 15.85
CA PRO A 281 -7.73 -23.29 14.84
C PRO A 281 -8.82 -23.34 13.77
N LYS A 282 -8.45 -23.21 12.51
CA LYS A 282 -9.33 -23.49 11.36
C LYS A 282 -9.60 -25.01 11.32
N SER A 283 -10.86 -25.38 11.08
CA SER A 283 -11.29 -26.74 10.80
C SER A 283 -10.48 -27.34 9.64
N ARG A 284 -9.91 -28.53 9.85
CA ARG A 284 -9.12 -29.26 8.87
C ARG A 284 -10.01 -29.74 7.71
N GLY A 285 -9.87 -29.10 6.55
CA GLY A 285 -10.18 -29.74 5.28
C GLY A 285 -8.95 -30.55 4.85
N ALA A 286 -9.17 -31.81 4.50
CA ALA A 286 -8.12 -32.75 4.14
C ALA A 286 -7.49 -32.35 2.80
N ASN A 287 -6.36 -31.68 2.83
CA ASN A 287 -5.27 -31.79 1.87
C ASN A 287 -4.12 -30.89 2.37
N GLY A 288 -3.09 -31.54 2.86
CA GLY A 288 -2.02 -30.93 3.64
C GLY A 288 -1.03 -30.10 2.80
N ARG A 289 -1.28 -28.80 2.72
CA ARG A 289 -0.24 -27.78 2.56
C ARG A 289 -0.56 -26.64 3.53
N SER A 290 0.22 -26.48 4.57
CA SER A 290 0.12 -25.36 5.49
C SER A 290 0.70 -24.11 4.81
N ASN A 291 -0.16 -23.22 4.32
CA ASN A 291 0.23 -21.86 3.96
C ASN A 291 0.20 -21.01 5.25
N THR A 292 1.36 -20.81 5.84
CA THR A 292 1.56 -19.81 6.89
C THR A 292 1.53 -18.43 6.25
N PHE A 293 0.43 -17.71 6.44
CA PHE A 293 0.33 -16.30 6.06
C PHE A 293 1.24 -15.46 6.96
N HIS A 294 2.34 -14.97 6.43
CA HIS A 294 3.12 -13.91 7.08
C HIS A 294 2.52 -12.56 6.71
N SER A 295 2.09 -11.82 7.73
CA SER A 295 1.63 -10.44 7.57
C SER A 295 2.78 -9.55 7.09
N PRO A 296 2.70 -8.93 5.91
CA PRO A 296 3.73 -8.03 5.40
C PRO A 296 3.86 -6.72 6.21
N TYR A 297 2.95 -6.51 7.16
CA TYR A 297 2.91 -5.28 7.96
C TYR A 297 4.06 -5.16 8.98
N LEU A 298 4.64 -6.28 9.41
CA LEU A 298 5.65 -6.28 10.48
C LEU A 298 7.06 -5.93 9.99
N SER A 299 7.34 -6.07 8.69
CA SER A 299 8.68 -5.82 8.14
C SER A 299 8.98 -4.35 7.84
N ALA A 300 7.97 -3.53 7.57
CA ALA A 300 8.15 -2.12 7.24
C ALA A 300 8.29 -1.20 8.46
N GLY A 301 7.76 -1.61 9.61
CA GLY A 301 7.68 -0.77 10.79
C GLY A 301 8.97 -0.59 11.59
N SER A 302 9.98 -1.45 11.38
CA SER A 302 11.27 -1.34 12.07
C SER A 302 12.25 -0.38 11.39
N ILE A 303 11.84 0.29 10.32
CA ILE A 303 12.70 1.10 9.46
C ILE A 303 12.39 2.60 9.58
N LEU A 304 11.23 2.96 10.12
CA LEU A 304 10.80 4.34 10.40
C LEU A 304 11.00 4.69 11.88
#